data_ad480d7678ec8724e05913ee7b608d29
#
_entry.id   ad480d7678ec8724e05913ee7b608d29
#
_cell.length_a   1.000
_cell.length_b   1.000
_cell.length_c   1.000
_cell.angle_alpha   90.00
_cell.angle_beta   90.00
_cell.angle_gamma   90.00
#
_symmetry.space_group_name_H-M   'P 1'
#
loop_
_entity.id
_entity.type
_entity.pdbx_description
1 polymer ?
#
loop_
_entity_poly.entity_id
_entity_poly.type
_entity_poly.pdbx_seq_one_letter_code
_entity_poly.pdbx_strand_id
1 'polypeptide(L)'
;KTRGLKAVILTGGGEPTAYKHFNELVRWLYNEGLEVALISNGSKAYWKRIDEDVCKMFSWVRISINVFTDWENRIGLPLEKFDMNKTIIGNSMVYTVEHELSEEVMADRVGLLDKVSKVADACGSKYIRLLPNCLLEQENLIRQHKSLDNVLSQVTDKRFFHQYKIHGAPKQHICHQSYFRPYLSEEIHKETGKPGTVYPCDSVVLNDNYEHFAEEYQLCHASDILDYIDKKVVQKFDATTRCTGCVFTDNVNMLDDFINDKVNRFDEFKDPLTHENFI
;
A
#
# COMPACT_ATOMS: atom_id res chain seq x y z
N LYS A 1 -18.64 -8.31 2.82
CA LYS A 1 -18.71 -9.22 3.99
C LYS A 1 -19.04 -10.67 3.63
N THR A 2 -20.03 -10.89 2.79
CA THR A 2 -20.47 -12.26 2.39
C THR A 2 -19.38 -13.09 1.69
N ARG A 3 -18.30 -12.47 1.21
CA ARG A 3 -17.11 -13.11 0.60
C ARG A 3 -15.87 -13.05 1.50
N GLY A 4 -16.05 -12.82 2.79
CA GLY A 4 -14.96 -12.88 3.75
C GLY A 4 -14.20 -11.58 3.98
N LEU A 5 -14.66 -10.43 3.46
CA LEU A 5 -14.01 -9.14 3.73
C LEU A 5 -13.95 -8.88 5.24
N LYS A 6 -12.75 -8.68 5.76
CA LYS A 6 -12.46 -8.43 7.18
C LYS A 6 -11.96 -7.01 7.45
N ALA A 7 -11.23 -6.44 6.50
CA ALA A 7 -10.55 -5.17 6.69
C ALA A 7 -10.61 -4.29 5.43
N VAL A 8 -10.50 -2.98 5.63
CA VAL A 8 -10.43 -1.97 4.55
C VAL A 8 -9.29 -1.01 4.83
N ILE A 9 -8.45 -0.79 3.83
CA ILE A 9 -7.43 0.27 3.86
C ILE A 9 -7.93 1.44 3.02
N LEU A 10 -8.16 2.57 3.66
CA LEU A 10 -8.48 3.82 2.97
C LEU A 10 -7.18 4.44 2.48
N THR A 11 -7.05 4.51 1.16
CA THR A 11 -5.89 5.11 0.46
C THR A 11 -6.37 5.63 -0.89
N GLY A 12 -5.52 6.23 -1.69
CA GLY A 12 -5.94 6.60 -3.04
C GLY A 12 -4.98 7.52 -3.78
N GLY A 13 -5.39 7.96 -4.97
CA GLY A 13 -4.69 8.91 -5.81
C GLY A 13 -4.71 10.36 -5.28
N GLY A 14 -5.36 10.60 -4.14
CA GLY A 14 -5.41 11.86 -3.40
C GLY A 14 -5.32 11.61 -1.90
N GLU A 15 -5.70 12.59 -1.11
CA GLU A 15 -5.72 12.49 0.36
C GLU A 15 -7.10 12.02 0.84
N PRO A 16 -7.24 10.82 1.42
CA PRO A 16 -8.53 10.30 1.87
C PRO A 16 -9.24 11.23 2.87
N THR A 17 -8.49 11.85 3.79
CA THR A 17 -9.06 12.75 4.80
C THR A 17 -9.59 14.06 4.21
N ALA A 18 -9.34 14.35 2.93
CA ALA A 18 -9.94 15.45 2.20
C ALA A 18 -11.38 15.16 1.74
N TYR A 19 -11.78 13.88 1.70
CA TYR A 19 -13.13 13.51 1.29
C TYR A 19 -14.17 14.07 2.26
N LYS A 20 -15.17 14.75 1.69
CA LYS A 20 -16.15 15.51 2.51
C LYS A 20 -16.99 14.64 3.47
N HIS A 21 -17.20 13.37 3.13
CA HIS A 21 -17.96 12.40 3.92
C HIS A 21 -17.06 11.36 4.60
N PHE A 22 -15.80 11.73 4.88
CA PHE A 22 -14.82 10.80 5.43
C PHE A 22 -15.26 10.22 6.78
N ASN A 23 -15.73 11.06 7.69
CA ASN A 23 -16.17 10.63 9.01
C ASN A 23 -17.35 9.64 8.93
N GLU A 24 -18.33 9.92 8.08
CA GLU A 24 -19.48 9.02 7.88
C GLU A 24 -19.04 7.69 7.25
N LEU A 25 -18.13 7.73 6.27
CA LEU A 25 -17.60 6.52 5.63
C LEU A 25 -16.90 5.62 6.66
N VAL A 26 -16.02 6.16 7.50
CA VAL A 26 -15.29 5.38 8.51
C VAL A 26 -16.26 4.77 9.51
N ARG A 27 -17.23 5.56 10.01
CA ARG A 27 -18.27 5.04 10.93
C ARG A 27 -19.06 3.90 10.30
N TRP A 28 -19.46 4.06 9.04
CA TRP A 28 -20.20 3.04 8.34
C TRP A 28 -19.38 1.72 8.21
N LEU A 29 -18.13 1.81 7.76
CA LEU A 29 -17.25 0.64 7.66
C LEU A 29 -17.05 -0.07 9.01
N TYR A 30 -16.78 0.72 10.05
CA TYR A 30 -16.58 0.21 11.41
C TYR A 30 -17.85 -0.48 11.97
N ASN A 31 -19.03 0.13 11.79
CA ASN A 31 -20.30 -0.42 12.22
C ASN A 31 -20.69 -1.69 11.44
N GLU A 32 -20.21 -1.83 10.20
CA GLU A 32 -20.30 -3.09 9.47
C GLU A 32 -19.37 -4.17 10.06
N GLY A 33 -18.61 -3.89 11.10
CA GLY A 33 -17.66 -4.79 11.75
C GLY A 33 -16.44 -5.09 10.90
N LEU A 34 -15.96 -4.10 10.13
CA LEU A 34 -14.70 -4.17 9.40
C LEU A 34 -13.61 -3.49 10.22
N GLU A 35 -12.41 -4.02 10.15
CA GLU A 35 -11.23 -3.30 10.59
C GLU A 35 -10.91 -2.20 9.58
N VAL A 36 -10.64 -1.00 10.06
CA VAL A 36 -10.38 0.16 9.19
C VAL A 36 -8.96 0.66 9.39
N ALA A 37 -8.24 0.82 8.30
CA ALA A 37 -6.91 1.42 8.30
C ALA A 37 -6.85 2.59 7.31
N LEU A 38 -5.85 3.46 7.49
CA LEU A 38 -5.71 4.66 6.70
C LEU A 38 -4.26 4.89 6.28
N ILE A 39 -4.06 5.25 5.02
CA ILE A 39 -2.82 5.85 4.52
C ILE A 39 -3.14 7.30 4.18
N SER A 40 -2.46 8.24 4.84
CA SER A 40 -2.70 9.68 4.75
C SER A 40 -1.39 10.43 4.55
N ASN A 41 -1.44 11.60 3.95
CA ASN A 41 -0.30 12.52 3.91
C ASN A 41 -0.05 13.25 5.25
N GLY A 42 -0.90 13.05 6.25
CA GLY A 42 -0.73 13.62 7.58
C GLY A 42 -1.03 15.12 7.69
N SER A 43 -1.69 15.72 6.70
CA SER A 43 -1.97 17.16 6.69
C SER A 43 -2.75 17.60 7.91
N LYS A 44 -2.14 18.47 8.75
CA LYS A 44 -2.79 19.09 9.92
C LYS A 44 -4.14 19.73 9.57
N ALA A 45 -4.25 20.32 8.36
CA ALA A 45 -5.47 20.99 7.93
C ALA A 45 -6.66 20.04 7.77
N TYR A 46 -6.40 18.83 7.27
CA TYR A 46 -7.44 17.82 7.10
C TYR A 46 -7.74 17.08 8.41
N TRP A 47 -6.71 16.73 9.18
CA TRP A 47 -6.87 15.99 10.43
C TRP A 47 -7.64 16.77 11.51
N LYS A 48 -7.63 18.11 11.47
CA LYS A 48 -8.47 18.95 12.33
C LYS A 48 -9.98 18.68 12.19
N ARG A 49 -10.42 18.17 11.03
CA ARG A 49 -11.83 17.90 10.71
C ARG A 49 -12.25 16.47 11.04
N ILE A 50 -11.31 15.62 11.44
CA ILE A 50 -11.61 14.25 11.81
C ILE A 50 -12.12 14.22 13.25
N ASP A 51 -13.28 13.60 13.42
CA ASP A 51 -13.94 13.48 14.71
C ASP A 51 -13.17 12.54 15.63
N GLU A 52 -13.29 12.74 16.95
CA GLU A 52 -12.56 11.95 17.94
C GLU A 52 -12.98 10.46 17.92
N ASP A 53 -14.26 10.19 17.81
CA ASP A 53 -14.78 8.82 17.73
C ASP A 53 -14.24 8.10 16.48
N VAL A 54 -14.10 8.81 15.35
CA VAL A 54 -13.52 8.27 14.11
C VAL A 54 -12.04 7.94 14.28
N CYS A 55 -11.27 8.80 14.97
CA CYS A 55 -9.86 8.50 15.27
C CYS A 55 -9.70 7.19 16.06
N LYS A 56 -10.64 6.87 16.96
CA LYS A 56 -10.63 5.63 17.77
C LYS A 56 -11.05 4.38 17.01
N MET A 57 -11.57 4.52 15.78
CA MET A 57 -12.02 3.41 14.95
C MET A 57 -10.90 2.77 14.12
N PHE A 58 -9.75 3.44 13.97
CA PHE A 58 -8.65 2.90 13.17
C PHE A 58 -7.88 1.81 13.90
N SER A 59 -7.61 0.72 13.20
CA SER A 59 -6.67 -0.32 13.63
C SER A 59 -5.23 0.18 13.46
N TRP A 60 -4.93 0.81 12.34
CA TRP A 60 -3.65 1.49 12.13
C TRP A 60 -3.78 2.69 11.19
N VAL A 61 -2.84 3.63 11.32
CA VAL A 61 -2.68 4.79 10.45
C VAL A 61 -1.22 4.86 9.99
N ARG A 62 -1.01 5.01 8.68
CA ARG A 62 0.33 5.23 8.12
C ARG A 62 0.42 6.59 7.44
N ILE A 63 1.35 7.39 7.88
CA ILE A 63 1.59 8.72 7.32
C ILE A 63 2.63 8.61 6.21
N SER A 64 2.22 8.94 4.99
CA SER A 64 3.12 9.07 3.84
C SER A 64 3.75 10.46 3.83
N ILE A 65 5.04 10.54 4.12
CA ILE A 65 5.73 11.83 4.27
C ILE A 65 6.32 12.38 2.96
N ASN A 66 6.04 11.75 1.82
CA ASN A 66 6.61 12.15 0.52
C ASN A 66 6.04 13.46 -0.04
N VAL A 67 4.83 13.84 0.38
CA VAL A 67 4.06 14.93 -0.26
C VAL A 67 4.57 16.31 0.15
N PHE A 68 5.14 16.44 1.34
CA PHE A 68 5.55 17.73 1.88
C PHE A 68 7.06 17.80 2.08
N THR A 69 7.66 18.94 1.79
CA THR A 69 9.05 19.28 2.15
C THR A 69 9.12 19.97 3.51
N ASP A 70 8.09 20.70 3.90
CA ASP A 70 7.95 21.38 5.18
C ASP A 70 7.11 20.52 6.16
N TRP A 71 7.71 19.44 6.62
CA TRP A 71 7.03 18.44 7.43
C TRP A 71 6.56 18.98 8.79
N GLU A 72 7.42 19.74 9.48
CA GLU A 72 7.17 20.24 10.83
C GLU A 72 5.90 21.10 10.91
N ASN A 73 5.66 21.91 9.88
CA ASN A 73 4.49 22.78 9.83
C ASN A 73 3.25 22.09 9.27
N ARG A 74 3.43 21.13 8.37
CA ARG A 74 2.31 20.56 7.60
C ARG A 74 1.83 19.22 8.11
N ILE A 75 2.69 18.37 8.64
CA ILE A 75 2.34 17.04 9.13
C ILE A 75 2.06 17.10 10.64
N GLY A 76 1.00 16.45 11.05
CA GLY A 76 0.67 16.27 12.47
C GLY A 76 -0.68 15.61 12.65
N LEU A 77 -0.73 14.74 13.66
CA LEU A 77 -1.93 14.02 14.06
C LEU A 77 -2.42 14.55 15.41
N PRO A 78 -3.74 14.58 15.64
CA PRO A 78 -4.31 14.88 16.96
C PRO A 78 -4.22 13.63 17.84
N LEU A 79 -3.01 13.34 18.38
CA LEU A 79 -2.72 12.08 19.09
C LEU A 79 -3.64 11.84 20.28
N GLU A 80 -4.10 12.91 20.91
CA GLU A 80 -5.05 12.88 22.03
C GLU A 80 -6.44 12.30 21.66
N LYS A 81 -6.77 12.28 20.37
CA LYS A 81 -8.03 11.71 19.87
C LYS A 81 -7.94 10.19 19.60
N PHE A 82 -6.73 9.62 19.54
CA PHE A 82 -6.56 8.20 19.23
C PHE A 82 -6.58 7.34 20.49
N ASP A 83 -7.01 6.10 20.35
CA ASP A 83 -6.73 5.06 21.33
C ASP A 83 -5.37 4.43 21.00
N MET A 84 -4.32 4.97 21.60
CA MET A 84 -2.93 4.53 21.36
C MET A 84 -2.61 3.11 21.83
N ASN A 85 -3.51 2.46 22.59
CA ASN A 85 -3.40 1.04 22.96
C ASN A 85 -3.91 0.13 21.82
N LYS A 86 -4.79 0.66 20.98
CA LYS A 86 -5.42 -0.06 19.87
C LYS A 86 -4.81 0.33 18.52
N THR A 87 -4.65 1.63 18.28
CA THR A 87 -4.23 2.15 16.97
C THR A 87 -2.72 2.18 16.85
N ILE A 88 -2.17 1.48 15.85
CA ILE A 88 -0.75 1.56 15.52
C ILE A 88 -0.54 2.68 14.51
N ILE A 89 0.31 3.65 14.83
CA ILE A 89 0.71 4.71 13.91
C ILE A 89 2.12 4.40 13.37
N GLY A 90 2.30 4.60 12.07
CA GLY A 90 3.58 4.46 11.39
C GLY A 90 3.79 5.53 10.34
N ASN A 91 5.04 5.69 9.92
CA ASN A 91 5.39 6.53 8.79
C ASN A 91 5.85 5.70 7.60
N SER A 92 5.73 6.26 6.40
CA SER A 92 6.37 5.68 5.21
C SER A 92 6.97 6.77 4.33
N MET A 93 8.11 6.46 3.72
CA MET A 93 8.77 7.31 2.75
C MET A 93 9.26 6.48 1.56
N VAL A 94 9.06 6.99 0.35
CA VAL A 94 9.76 6.51 -0.84
C VAL A 94 11.16 7.11 -0.82
N TYR A 95 12.15 6.25 -0.77
CA TYR A 95 13.56 6.63 -0.79
C TYR A 95 14.06 6.68 -2.23
N THR A 96 14.70 7.77 -2.60
CA THR A 96 15.29 7.94 -3.94
C THR A 96 16.69 8.52 -3.82
N VAL A 97 17.65 7.92 -4.52
CA VAL A 97 19.00 8.45 -4.71
C VAL A 97 19.31 8.42 -6.20
N GLU A 98 19.64 9.58 -6.76
CA GLU A 98 19.91 9.73 -8.18
C GLU A 98 21.37 9.39 -8.56
N HIS A 99 22.30 9.45 -7.58
CA HIS A 99 23.73 9.31 -7.79
C HIS A 99 24.37 8.28 -6.86
N GLU A 100 25.61 7.89 -7.17
CA GLU A 100 26.42 7.09 -6.25
C GLU A 100 26.64 7.82 -4.92
N LEU A 101 26.68 7.04 -3.82
CA LEU A 101 26.85 7.60 -2.49
C LEU A 101 28.31 8.00 -2.24
N SER A 102 28.65 9.27 -2.48
CA SER A 102 29.82 9.89 -1.89
C SER A 102 29.63 10.05 -0.37
N GLU A 103 30.71 10.31 0.37
CA GLU A 103 30.62 10.57 1.83
C GLU A 103 29.68 11.74 2.14
N GLU A 104 29.70 12.79 1.33
CA GLU A 104 28.82 13.95 1.49
C GLU A 104 27.35 13.59 1.26
N VAL A 105 27.04 12.85 0.18
CA VAL A 105 25.69 12.38 -0.11
C VAL A 105 25.21 11.42 0.97
N MET A 106 26.08 10.56 1.50
CA MET A 106 25.76 9.66 2.60
C MET A 106 25.37 10.46 3.85
N ALA A 107 26.16 11.44 4.25
CA ALA A 107 25.88 12.29 5.42
C ALA A 107 24.55 13.07 5.25
N ASP A 108 24.27 13.60 4.06
CA ASP A 108 23.00 14.26 3.76
C ASP A 108 21.80 13.31 3.89
N ARG A 109 21.94 12.06 3.41
CA ARG A 109 20.89 11.04 3.51
C ARG A 109 20.65 10.58 4.94
N VAL A 110 21.69 10.40 5.74
CA VAL A 110 21.55 10.12 7.19
C VAL A 110 20.84 11.28 7.87
N GLY A 111 21.26 12.53 7.61
CA GLY A 111 20.59 13.72 8.12
C GLY A 111 19.12 13.86 7.70
N LEU A 112 18.76 13.41 6.50
CA LEU A 112 17.37 13.31 6.06
C LEU A 112 16.59 12.32 6.92
N LEU A 113 17.15 11.13 7.19
CA LEU A 113 16.47 10.12 8.01
C LEU A 113 16.34 10.57 9.48
N ASP A 114 17.28 11.35 10.01
CA ASP A 114 17.13 11.98 11.34
C ASP A 114 15.93 12.95 11.37
N LYS A 115 15.69 13.71 10.30
CA LYS A 115 14.49 14.54 10.20
C LYS A 115 13.21 13.69 10.13
N VAL A 116 13.26 12.57 9.40
CA VAL A 116 12.13 11.60 9.35
C VAL A 116 11.84 11.03 10.74
N SER A 117 12.86 10.71 11.54
CA SER A 117 12.69 10.26 12.92
C SER A 117 11.96 11.29 13.78
N LYS A 118 12.31 12.59 13.66
CA LYS A 118 11.63 13.67 14.38
C LYS A 118 10.15 13.80 14.00
N VAL A 119 9.83 13.65 12.70
CA VAL A 119 8.42 13.61 12.24
C VAL A 119 7.69 12.40 12.81
N ALA A 120 8.36 11.26 12.86
CA ALA A 120 7.80 10.05 13.45
C ALA A 120 7.53 10.22 14.96
N ASP A 121 8.41 10.92 15.69
CA ASP A 121 8.21 11.27 17.10
C ASP A 121 6.95 12.15 17.26
N ALA A 122 6.83 13.19 16.44
CA ALA A 122 5.68 14.09 16.46
C ALA A 122 4.35 13.41 16.10
N CYS A 123 4.41 12.29 15.34
CA CYS A 123 3.26 11.48 14.98
C CYS A 123 3.00 10.31 15.95
N GLY A 124 3.84 10.09 16.97
CA GLY A 124 3.74 8.93 17.86
C GLY A 124 3.97 7.59 17.16
N SER A 125 4.77 7.58 16.10
CA SER A 125 4.94 6.42 15.22
C SER A 125 5.77 5.31 15.84
N LYS A 126 5.29 4.08 15.66
CA LYS A 126 5.93 2.86 16.14
C LYS A 126 6.92 2.27 15.13
N TYR A 127 6.77 2.61 13.85
CA TYR A 127 7.66 2.15 12.77
C TYR A 127 7.80 3.22 11.70
N ILE A 128 8.89 3.14 10.94
CA ILE A 128 9.18 3.99 9.78
C ILE A 128 9.54 3.08 8.61
N ARG A 129 8.65 2.95 7.65
CA ARG A 129 8.83 2.13 6.46
C ARG A 129 9.56 2.92 5.38
N LEU A 130 10.67 2.41 4.90
CA LEU A 130 11.36 2.94 3.73
C LEU A 130 11.31 1.92 2.58
N LEU A 131 11.11 2.41 1.39
CA LEU A 131 11.19 1.59 0.17
C LEU A 131 11.63 2.49 -1.00
N PRO A 132 12.40 1.96 -1.95
CA PRO A 132 12.64 2.65 -3.22
C PRO A 132 11.36 2.84 -4.02
N ASN A 133 11.38 3.73 -5.00
CA ASN A 133 10.29 3.86 -5.96
C ASN A 133 10.20 2.58 -6.79
N CYS A 134 9.17 1.77 -6.54
CA CYS A 134 8.96 0.49 -7.21
C CYS A 134 8.49 0.63 -8.69
N LEU A 135 8.32 1.85 -9.19
CA LEU A 135 8.05 2.13 -10.61
C LEU A 135 9.33 2.25 -11.43
N LEU A 136 10.51 2.30 -10.78
CA LEU A 136 11.79 2.32 -11.47
C LEU A 136 12.03 0.99 -12.23
N GLU A 137 12.84 1.07 -13.30
CA GLU A 137 13.37 -0.14 -13.94
C GLU A 137 14.14 -0.99 -12.93
N GLN A 138 14.16 -2.30 -13.15
CA GLN A 138 14.69 -3.26 -12.17
C GLN A 138 16.13 -3.00 -11.75
N GLU A 139 17.01 -2.63 -12.67
CA GLU A 139 18.41 -2.34 -12.36
C GLU A 139 18.54 -1.14 -11.44
N ASN A 140 17.81 -0.07 -11.74
CA ASN A 140 17.75 1.13 -10.91
C ASN A 140 17.13 0.82 -9.53
N LEU A 141 16.10 0.01 -9.49
CA LEU A 141 15.46 -0.40 -8.25
C LEU A 141 16.43 -1.18 -7.34
N ILE A 142 17.17 -2.15 -7.88
CA ILE A 142 18.20 -2.90 -7.14
C ILE A 142 19.28 -1.97 -6.61
N ARG A 143 19.74 -0.99 -7.41
CA ARG A 143 20.71 0.02 -6.97
C ARG A 143 20.18 0.86 -5.82
N GLN A 144 18.93 1.29 -5.88
CA GLN A 144 18.28 2.04 -4.81
C GLN A 144 18.16 1.22 -3.52
N HIS A 145 17.86 -0.07 -3.61
CA HIS A 145 17.83 -0.96 -2.44
C HIS A 145 19.20 -1.04 -1.78
N LYS A 146 20.28 -1.25 -2.54
CA LYS A 146 21.65 -1.29 -2.00
C LYS A 146 22.05 0.04 -1.34
N SER A 147 21.68 1.16 -1.96
CA SER A 147 21.92 2.49 -1.40
C SER A 147 21.19 2.67 -0.06
N LEU A 148 19.94 2.27 0.01
CA LEU A 148 19.15 2.37 1.24
C LEU A 148 19.73 1.51 2.37
N ASP A 149 20.18 0.29 2.08
CA ASP A 149 20.84 -0.57 3.06
C ASP A 149 22.09 0.10 3.66
N ASN A 150 22.93 0.70 2.80
CA ASN A 150 24.13 1.40 3.24
C ASN A 150 23.79 2.59 4.16
N VAL A 151 22.77 3.39 3.81
CA VAL A 151 22.35 4.53 4.65
C VAL A 151 21.77 4.04 5.97
N LEU A 152 20.92 3.02 5.95
CA LEU A 152 20.31 2.46 7.16
C LEU A 152 21.33 1.84 8.13
N SER A 153 22.46 1.35 7.63
CA SER A 153 23.53 0.83 8.48
C SER A 153 24.14 1.89 9.42
N GLN A 154 23.97 3.19 9.09
CA GLN A 154 24.46 4.33 9.87
C GLN A 154 23.38 4.99 10.74
N VAL A 155 22.13 4.57 10.62
CA VAL A 155 21.01 5.13 11.37
C VAL A 155 20.80 4.37 12.66
N THR A 156 20.65 5.08 13.78
CA THR A 156 20.49 4.47 15.11
C THR A 156 19.05 4.19 15.50
N ASP A 157 18.09 4.88 14.90
CA ASP A 157 16.66 4.69 15.17
C ASP A 157 16.19 3.32 14.67
N LYS A 158 15.80 2.45 15.60
CA LYS A 158 15.39 1.06 15.33
C LYS A 158 13.98 0.93 14.77
N ARG A 159 13.23 2.03 14.64
CA ARG A 159 11.90 2.03 14.01
C ARG A 159 11.98 1.92 12.49
N PHE A 160 13.12 2.25 11.88
CA PHE A 160 13.30 2.10 10.45
C PHE A 160 13.31 0.64 10.04
N PHE A 161 12.54 0.33 9.02
CA PHE A 161 12.68 -0.93 8.31
C PHE A 161 12.66 -0.73 6.79
N HIS A 162 13.45 -1.52 6.11
CA HIS A 162 13.55 -1.54 4.67
C HIS A 162 12.56 -2.53 4.09
N GLN A 163 11.60 -2.05 3.30
CA GLN A 163 10.74 -2.93 2.54
C GLN A 163 11.34 -3.21 1.17
N TYR A 164 11.76 -4.44 0.96
CA TYR A 164 12.21 -4.90 -0.35
C TYR A 164 11.02 -5.11 -1.28
N LYS A 165 11.14 -4.58 -2.50
CA LYS A 165 10.25 -4.86 -3.63
C LYS A 165 11.09 -4.89 -4.89
N ILE A 166 11.13 -6.01 -5.57
CA ILE A 166 11.79 -6.17 -6.86
C ILE A 166 10.78 -6.66 -7.87
N HIS A 167 11.03 -6.34 -9.13
CA HIS A 167 10.21 -6.84 -10.22
C HIS A 167 10.54 -8.30 -10.48
N GLY A 168 9.52 -9.09 -10.75
CA GLY A 168 9.66 -10.48 -11.15
C GLY A 168 8.64 -10.88 -12.21
N ALA A 169 8.75 -12.09 -12.70
CA ALA A 169 7.78 -12.67 -13.61
C ALA A 169 6.91 -13.71 -12.87
N PRO A 170 5.58 -13.60 -12.91
CA PRO A 170 4.69 -14.62 -12.39
C PRO A 170 4.95 -15.98 -13.05
N LYS A 171 4.82 -17.06 -12.29
CA LYS A 171 4.99 -18.44 -12.75
C LYS A 171 3.70 -19.07 -13.26
N GLN A 172 2.57 -18.46 -12.98
CA GLN A 172 1.23 -18.96 -13.30
C GLN A 172 0.52 -18.05 -14.30
N HIS A 173 -0.36 -18.63 -15.11
CA HIS A 173 -1.13 -17.90 -16.11
C HIS A 173 -2.20 -16.99 -15.50
N ILE A 174 -2.79 -17.41 -14.36
CA ILE A 174 -3.84 -16.67 -13.68
C ILE A 174 -3.21 -15.80 -12.58
N CYS A 175 -3.51 -14.51 -12.58
CA CYS A 175 -3.14 -13.61 -11.50
C CYS A 175 -4.10 -13.78 -10.31
N HIS A 176 -3.73 -14.60 -9.33
CA HIS A 176 -4.54 -14.81 -8.11
C HIS A 176 -4.66 -13.55 -7.26
N GLN A 177 -3.65 -12.66 -7.31
CA GLN A 177 -3.69 -11.35 -6.62
C GLN A 177 -4.92 -10.53 -7.00
N SER A 178 -5.41 -10.64 -8.23
CA SER A 178 -6.57 -9.91 -8.72
C SER A 178 -7.88 -10.24 -8.00
N TYR A 179 -7.96 -11.37 -7.33
CA TYR A 179 -9.13 -11.74 -6.50
C TYR A 179 -9.10 -11.13 -5.11
N PHE A 180 -7.91 -10.69 -4.65
CA PHE A 180 -7.71 -10.09 -3.33
C PHE A 180 -7.64 -8.57 -3.37
N ARG A 181 -7.04 -8.01 -4.43
CA ARG A 181 -6.80 -6.58 -4.56
C ARG A 181 -7.07 -6.06 -5.97
N PRO A 182 -8.26 -6.30 -6.51
CA PRO A 182 -8.61 -5.69 -7.80
C PRO A 182 -8.64 -4.17 -7.67
N TYR A 183 -8.29 -3.49 -8.74
CA TYR A 183 -8.33 -2.03 -8.83
C TYR A 183 -9.58 -1.58 -9.57
N LEU A 184 -10.37 -0.72 -8.96
CA LEU A 184 -11.53 -0.09 -9.58
C LEU A 184 -11.16 1.28 -10.11
N SER A 185 -11.38 1.50 -11.40
CA SER A 185 -11.14 2.76 -12.11
C SER A 185 -12.45 3.40 -12.58
N GLU A 186 -12.42 4.71 -12.82
CA GLU A 186 -13.50 5.44 -13.51
C GLU A 186 -13.50 5.21 -15.03
N GLU A 187 -12.52 4.49 -15.58
CA GLU A 187 -12.43 4.18 -16.99
C GLU A 187 -13.70 3.49 -17.52
N ILE A 188 -14.02 3.79 -18.79
CA ILE A 188 -15.16 3.20 -19.46
C ILE A 188 -14.91 1.72 -19.74
N HIS A 189 -15.75 0.87 -19.19
CA HIS A 189 -15.69 -0.56 -19.46
C HIS A 189 -16.14 -0.85 -20.88
N LYS A 190 -15.31 -1.54 -21.65
CA LYS A 190 -15.50 -1.75 -23.10
C LYS A 190 -16.85 -2.39 -23.45
N GLU A 191 -17.23 -3.43 -22.73
CA GLU A 191 -18.43 -4.21 -23.06
C GLU A 191 -19.73 -3.49 -22.63
N THR A 192 -19.68 -2.72 -21.53
CA THR A 192 -20.89 -2.05 -21.01
C THR A 192 -21.03 -0.59 -21.47
N GLY A 193 -19.95 0.03 -21.94
CA GLY A 193 -19.90 1.45 -22.27
C GLY A 193 -20.11 2.38 -21.07
N LYS A 194 -19.97 1.89 -19.83
CA LYS A 194 -20.19 2.63 -18.59
C LYS A 194 -18.89 2.80 -17.81
N PRO A 195 -18.75 3.87 -17.00
CA PRO A 195 -17.61 4.01 -16.07
C PRO A 195 -17.66 2.96 -14.98
N GLY A 196 -16.49 2.56 -14.50
CA GLY A 196 -16.36 1.56 -13.44
C GLY A 196 -15.72 0.26 -13.93
N THR A 197 -14.54 0.35 -14.54
CA THR A 197 -13.76 -0.81 -14.99
C THR A 197 -12.92 -1.36 -13.84
N VAL A 198 -12.92 -2.68 -13.69
CA VAL A 198 -12.08 -3.41 -12.72
C VAL A 198 -10.85 -3.99 -13.41
N TYR A 199 -9.68 -3.71 -12.85
CA TYR A 199 -8.37 -4.18 -13.30
C TYR A 199 -7.74 -5.13 -12.28
N PRO A 200 -6.77 -5.98 -12.67
CA PRO A 200 -6.19 -6.99 -11.76
C PRO A 200 -5.38 -6.38 -10.60
N CYS A 201 -4.82 -5.20 -10.78
CA CYS A 201 -4.06 -4.49 -9.75
C CYS A 201 -3.85 -3.03 -10.14
N ASP A 202 -3.32 -2.23 -9.22
CA ASP A 202 -2.95 -0.84 -9.45
C ASP A 202 -1.75 -0.68 -10.41
N SER A 203 -0.86 -1.67 -10.52
CA SER A 203 0.32 -1.58 -11.40
C SER A 203 -0.05 -1.45 -12.88
N VAL A 204 -1.04 -2.16 -13.38
CA VAL A 204 -1.46 -2.04 -14.80
C VAL A 204 -2.13 -0.71 -15.14
N VAL A 205 -2.35 0.12 -14.12
CA VAL A 205 -2.98 1.44 -14.25
C VAL A 205 -1.98 2.57 -13.96
N LEU A 206 -1.00 2.33 -13.06
CA LEU A 206 -0.13 3.37 -12.53
C LEU A 206 1.35 3.18 -12.89
N ASN A 207 1.74 2.02 -13.43
CA ASN A 207 3.13 1.71 -13.71
C ASN A 207 3.44 1.93 -15.19
N ASP A 208 4.38 2.85 -15.50
CA ASP A 208 4.80 3.19 -16.85
C ASP A 208 5.42 2.02 -17.65
N ASN A 209 5.77 0.91 -16.98
CA ASN A 209 6.25 -0.31 -17.64
C ASN A 209 5.12 -1.12 -18.32
N TYR A 210 3.86 -0.73 -18.13
CA TYR A 210 2.69 -1.34 -18.75
C TYR A 210 2.00 -0.37 -19.68
N GLU A 211 1.29 -0.90 -20.67
CA GLU A 211 0.31 -0.11 -21.41
C GLU A 211 -0.86 0.18 -20.47
N HIS A 212 -0.96 1.43 -20.06
CA HIS A 212 -1.97 1.87 -19.10
C HIS A 212 -3.36 1.62 -19.64
N PHE A 213 -4.24 1.09 -18.77
CA PHE A 213 -5.65 0.82 -19.09
C PHE A 213 -5.87 -0.06 -20.34
N ALA A 214 -4.88 -0.88 -20.73
CA ALA A 214 -5.05 -1.78 -21.86
C ALA A 214 -6.29 -2.68 -21.67
N GLU A 215 -7.06 -2.82 -22.74
CA GLU A 215 -8.35 -3.53 -22.70
C GLU A 215 -8.22 -4.99 -22.25
N GLU A 216 -7.11 -5.63 -22.53
CA GLU A 216 -6.84 -7.00 -22.13
C GLU A 216 -6.76 -7.21 -20.62
N TYR A 217 -6.44 -6.15 -19.87
CA TYR A 217 -6.43 -6.18 -18.40
C TYR A 217 -7.82 -5.89 -17.79
N GLN A 218 -8.81 -5.51 -18.59
CA GLN A 218 -10.17 -5.32 -18.07
C GLN A 218 -10.75 -6.67 -17.62
N LEU A 219 -11.03 -6.81 -16.33
CA LEU A 219 -11.57 -8.03 -15.75
C LEU A 219 -13.09 -8.07 -15.86
N CYS A 220 -13.77 -7.01 -15.43
CA CYS A 220 -15.22 -6.87 -15.45
C CYS A 220 -15.62 -5.41 -15.19
N HIS A 221 -16.91 -5.12 -15.34
CA HIS A 221 -17.49 -3.89 -14.80
C HIS A 221 -17.71 -4.02 -13.28
N ALA A 222 -17.69 -2.92 -12.55
CA ALA A 222 -17.84 -2.86 -11.09
C ALA A 222 -19.11 -3.58 -10.59
N SER A 223 -20.21 -3.58 -11.35
CA SER A 223 -21.44 -4.32 -11.00
C SER A 223 -21.24 -5.83 -10.90
N ASP A 224 -20.24 -6.36 -11.61
CA ASP A 224 -20.01 -7.79 -11.77
C ASP A 224 -18.83 -8.30 -10.94
N ILE A 225 -18.27 -7.44 -10.07
CA ILE A 225 -17.09 -7.76 -9.26
C ILE A 225 -17.29 -8.99 -8.37
N LEU A 226 -18.50 -9.22 -7.88
CA LEU A 226 -18.78 -10.39 -7.06
C LEU A 226 -18.74 -11.68 -7.88
N ASP A 227 -19.23 -11.63 -9.12
CA ASP A 227 -19.16 -12.78 -10.03
C ASP A 227 -17.71 -13.06 -10.44
N TYR A 228 -16.90 -12.03 -10.62
CA TYR A 228 -15.47 -12.17 -10.85
C TYR A 228 -14.77 -12.85 -9.66
N ILE A 229 -15.00 -12.36 -8.44
CA ILE A 229 -14.42 -12.92 -7.21
C ILE A 229 -14.84 -14.38 -7.01
N ASP A 230 -16.10 -14.71 -7.33
CA ASP A 230 -16.59 -16.09 -7.32
C ASP A 230 -16.04 -16.95 -8.50
N LYS A 231 -15.09 -16.42 -9.27
CA LYS A 231 -14.43 -17.07 -10.43
C LYS A 231 -15.39 -17.43 -11.58
N LYS A 232 -16.47 -16.68 -11.73
CA LYS A 232 -17.39 -16.83 -12.87
C LYS A 232 -16.90 -16.14 -14.14
N VAL A 233 -15.95 -15.21 -14.01
CA VAL A 233 -15.32 -14.49 -15.12
C VAL A 233 -13.90 -14.97 -15.29
N VAL A 234 -13.53 -15.35 -16.51
CA VAL A 234 -12.18 -15.80 -16.86
C VAL A 234 -11.30 -14.60 -17.19
N GLN A 235 -10.08 -14.54 -16.66
CA GLN A 235 -9.11 -13.54 -17.06
C GLN A 235 -8.75 -13.68 -18.54
N LYS A 236 -8.74 -12.55 -19.26
CA LYS A 236 -8.44 -12.49 -20.69
C LYS A 236 -6.94 -12.41 -20.99
N PHE A 237 -6.12 -12.11 -19.98
CA PHE A 237 -4.68 -11.99 -20.11
C PHE A 237 -3.95 -13.15 -19.43
N ASP A 238 -2.77 -13.46 -19.92
CA ASP A 238 -1.85 -14.43 -19.36
C ASP A 238 -0.79 -13.68 -18.54
N ALA A 239 -0.79 -13.89 -17.21
CA ALA A 239 0.13 -13.18 -16.32
C ALA A 239 1.61 -13.52 -16.60
N THR A 240 1.92 -14.73 -17.11
CA THR A 240 3.31 -15.12 -17.42
C THR A 240 3.92 -14.35 -18.57
N THR A 241 3.09 -13.85 -19.49
CA THR A 241 3.53 -13.12 -20.68
C THR A 241 3.35 -11.61 -20.55
N ARG A 242 2.34 -11.17 -19.77
CA ARG A 242 1.95 -9.77 -19.68
C ARG A 242 2.49 -9.05 -18.46
N CYS A 243 2.86 -9.76 -17.41
CA CYS A 243 3.29 -9.18 -16.13
C CYS A 243 4.78 -9.43 -15.83
N THR A 244 5.65 -9.31 -16.83
CA THR A 244 7.08 -9.63 -16.72
C THR A 244 7.85 -8.74 -15.71
N GLY A 245 7.31 -7.56 -15.39
CA GLY A 245 7.88 -6.62 -14.40
C GLY A 245 6.99 -6.49 -13.15
N CYS A 246 6.36 -7.56 -12.69
CA CYS A 246 5.39 -7.52 -11.60
C CYS A 246 6.06 -7.28 -10.23
N VAL A 247 5.67 -6.20 -9.53
CA VAL A 247 6.09 -5.88 -8.15
C VAL A 247 5.38 -6.73 -7.09
N PHE A 248 4.37 -7.51 -7.48
CA PHE A 248 3.62 -8.42 -6.61
C PHE A 248 3.98 -9.89 -6.84
N THR A 249 5.07 -10.17 -7.55
CA THR A 249 5.45 -11.54 -7.94
C THR A 249 5.50 -12.49 -6.75
N ASP A 250 6.11 -12.08 -5.64
CA ASP A 250 6.23 -12.92 -4.46
C ASP A 250 4.85 -13.25 -3.87
N ASN A 251 3.96 -12.25 -3.77
CA ASN A 251 2.60 -12.46 -3.30
C ASN A 251 1.81 -13.38 -4.24
N VAL A 252 1.94 -13.15 -5.56
CA VAL A 252 1.23 -13.94 -6.57
C VAL A 252 1.70 -15.40 -6.55
N ASN A 253 3.00 -15.63 -6.45
CA ASN A 253 3.57 -16.98 -6.37
C ASN A 253 3.17 -17.68 -5.05
N MET A 254 3.18 -16.96 -3.92
CA MET A 254 2.74 -17.50 -2.63
C MET A 254 1.26 -17.89 -2.66
N LEU A 255 0.40 -17.08 -3.26
CA LEU A 255 -1.02 -17.39 -3.41
C LEU A 255 -1.25 -18.62 -4.30
N ASP A 256 -0.48 -18.76 -5.39
CA ASP A 256 -0.53 -19.94 -6.25
C ASP A 256 -0.12 -21.21 -5.49
N ASP A 257 0.98 -21.14 -4.75
CA ASP A 257 1.46 -22.25 -3.94
C ASP A 257 0.42 -22.66 -2.86
N PHE A 258 -0.24 -21.68 -2.24
CA PHE A 258 -1.31 -21.93 -1.27
C PHE A 258 -2.54 -22.56 -1.92
N ILE A 259 -3.02 -22.02 -3.05
CA ILE A 259 -4.21 -22.54 -3.75
C ILE A 259 -4.00 -23.97 -4.25
N ASN A 260 -2.74 -24.32 -4.59
CA ASN A 260 -2.38 -25.65 -5.07
C ASN A 260 -1.88 -26.59 -3.97
N ASP A 261 -2.09 -26.28 -2.70
CA ASP A 261 -1.64 -27.08 -1.53
C ASP A 261 -0.14 -27.43 -1.52
N LYS A 262 0.69 -26.61 -2.17
CA LYS A 262 2.14 -26.84 -2.24
C LYS A 262 2.88 -26.43 -0.97
N VAL A 263 2.31 -25.50 -0.21
CA VAL A 263 2.91 -24.95 1.01
C VAL A 263 1.82 -24.68 2.05
N ASN A 264 1.94 -25.30 3.22
CA ASN A 264 1.19 -24.96 4.40
C ASN A 264 2.11 -24.22 5.38
N ARG A 265 2.18 -22.89 5.26
CA ARG A 265 3.02 -22.06 6.13
C ARG A 265 2.29 -21.48 7.33
N PHE A 266 0.99 -21.70 7.45
CA PHE A 266 0.20 -21.15 8.57
C PHE A 266 0.54 -21.83 9.89
N ASP A 267 1.01 -23.06 9.87
CA ASP A 267 1.48 -23.78 11.07
C ASP A 267 2.76 -23.17 11.67
N GLU A 268 3.45 -22.30 10.93
CA GLU A 268 4.64 -21.59 11.41
C GLU A 268 4.29 -20.41 12.32
N PHE A 269 3.07 -19.88 12.24
CA PHE A 269 2.61 -18.77 13.06
C PHE A 269 2.03 -19.30 14.37
N LYS A 270 2.85 -19.27 15.41
CA LYS A 270 2.44 -19.72 16.75
C LYS A 270 1.61 -18.70 17.52
N ASP A 271 1.80 -17.42 17.21
CA ASP A 271 1.13 -16.30 17.84
C ASP A 271 0.23 -15.58 16.84
N PRO A 272 -0.92 -15.02 17.27
CA PRO A 272 -1.75 -14.19 16.42
C PRO A 272 -0.98 -13.02 15.85
N LEU A 273 -1.02 -12.84 14.54
CA LEU A 273 -0.37 -11.70 13.89
C LEU A 273 -1.15 -10.41 14.22
N THR A 274 -0.42 -9.38 14.62
CA THR A 274 -1.03 -8.05 14.77
C THR A 274 -1.55 -7.58 13.41
N HIS A 275 -2.84 -7.23 13.37
CA HIS A 275 -3.52 -6.81 12.13
C HIS A 275 -3.53 -7.86 11.01
N GLU A 276 -3.70 -9.14 11.35
CA GLU A 276 -3.74 -10.28 10.42
C GLU A 276 -4.74 -10.12 9.25
N ASN A 277 -5.75 -9.29 9.39
CA ASN A 277 -6.76 -9.04 8.36
C ASN A 277 -6.32 -8.03 7.29
N PHE A 278 -5.12 -7.42 7.41
CA PHE A 278 -4.57 -6.48 6.43
C PHE A 278 -3.43 -7.15 5.65
N ILE A 279 -3.63 -7.35 4.37
CA ILE A 279 -2.69 -8.00 3.44
C ILE A 279 -1.87 -6.96 2.67
#